data_d672c8972b66572c08dffc2b7a9b05c7
#
_entry.id   d672c8972b66572c08dffc2b7a9b05c7
#
_cell.length_a   1.000
_cell.length_b   1.000
_cell.length_c   1.000
_cell.angle_alpha   90.00
_cell.angle_beta   90.00
_cell.angle_gamma   90.00
#
_symmetry.space_group_name_H-M   'P 1'
#
loop_
_entity.id
_entity.type
_entity.pdbx_description
1 polymer ?
#
loop_
_entity_poly.entity_id
_entity_poly.type
_entity_poly.pdbx_seq_one_letter_code
_entity_poly.pdbx_strand_id
1 'polypeptide(L)'
;RPSYSDYLIRILTASVYDVAVETPLEQARSLSGRLKNNILLKREDLQPVFSFKIRGAYNKMAKLPKESLARGVIAASAGNHAQGVALSAQRLGCRAVIVMPETSPQIKIDAVKNRGAEVVLKGVSYNDAYDHAMELAAKDNLTYIAPFDDPDVIAGQGTVGMEIVRQRADKIN
;
A
#
# COMPACT_ATOMS: atom_id res chain seq x y z
N ARG A 1 -7.26 -18.82 -6.65
CA ARG A 1 -6.30 -17.72 -6.88
C ARG A 1 -6.20 -17.45 -8.38
N PRO A 2 -6.02 -16.16 -8.81
CA PRO A 2 -5.78 -15.84 -10.22
C PRO A 2 -4.55 -16.56 -10.78
N SER A 3 -4.56 -16.86 -12.09
CA SER A 3 -3.40 -17.40 -12.80
C SER A 3 -2.30 -16.34 -13.01
N TYR A 4 -1.11 -16.71 -13.46
CA TYR A 4 -0.04 -15.77 -13.81
C TYR A 4 -0.46 -14.79 -14.90
N SER A 5 -1.18 -15.27 -15.93
CA SER A 5 -1.71 -14.41 -17.00
C SER A 5 -2.76 -13.42 -16.49
N ASP A 6 -3.61 -13.84 -15.56
CA ASP A 6 -4.59 -12.94 -14.93
C ASP A 6 -3.90 -11.83 -14.12
N TYR A 7 -2.82 -12.17 -13.41
CA TYR A 7 -2.04 -11.15 -12.68
C TYR A 7 -1.36 -10.18 -13.63
N LEU A 8 -0.82 -10.64 -14.77
CA LEU A 8 -0.21 -9.74 -15.76
C LEU A 8 -1.24 -8.72 -16.27
N ILE A 9 -2.44 -9.17 -16.64
CA ILE A 9 -3.53 -8.28 -17.08
C ILE A 9 -3.91 -7.30 -15.98
N ARG A 10 -4.07 -7.78 -14.73
CA ARG A 10 -4.40 -6.93 -13.58
C ARG A 10 -3.34 -5.87 -13.30
N ILE A 11 -2.04 -6.18 -13.48
CA ILE A 11 -0.93 -5.25 -13.31
C ILE A 11 -0.96 -4.17 -14.41
N LEU A 12 -1.13 -4.60 -15.67
CA LEU A 12 -1.18 -3.68 -16.82
C LEU A 12 -2.39 -2.74 -16.79
N THR A 13 -3.47 -3.14 -16.11
CA THR A 13 -4.70 -2.34 -15.96
C THR A 13 -4.85 -1.72 -14.58
N ALA A 14 -3.81 -1.77 -13.75
CA ALA A 14 -3.86 -1.23 -12.39
C ALA A 14 -3.91 0.30 -12.41
N SER A 15 -4.85 0.85 -11.62
CA SER A 15 -5.02 2.30 -11.44
C SER A 15 -4.20 2.76 -10.23
N VAL A 16 -2.91 3.09 -10.42
CA VAL A 16 -2.03 3.52 -9.31
C VAL A 16 -1.57 4.97 -9.45
N TYR A 17 -1.51 5.49 -10.66
CA TYR A 17 -0.86 6.77 -10.95
C TYR A 17 -1.68 8.01 -10.60
N ASP A 18 -2.89 7.84 -10.09
CA ASP A 18 -3.66 8.92 -9.47
C ASP A 18 -3.03 9.40 -8.14
N VAL A 19 -2.22 8.55 -7.51
CA VAL A 19 -1.61 8.80 -6.19
C VAL A 19 -0.11 8.43 -6.14
N ALA A 20 0.32 7.46 -6.94
CA ALA A 20 1.72 7.04 -7.01
C ALA A 20 2.44 7.74 -8.17
N VAL A 21 3.74 7.89 -8.04
CA VAL A 21 4.61 8.37 -9.12
C VAL A 21 5.45 7.21 -9.67
N GLU A 22 5.81 7.29 -10.95
CA GLU A 22 6.83 6.40 -11.50
C GLU A 22 8.18 6.81 -10.93
N THR A 23 8.71 6.00 -10.02
CA THR A 23 9.96 6.31 -9.33
C THR A 23 11.16 5.92 -10.19
N PRO A 24 12.32 6.60 -10.06
CA PRO A 24 13.51 6.25 -10.81
C PRO A 24 14.08 4.88 -10.39
N LEU A 25 14.79 4.26 -11.33
CA LEU A 25 15.65 3.10 -11.11
C LEU A 25 17.10 3.58 -11.12
N GLU A 26 17.71 3.76 -9.95
CA GLU A 26 19.01 4.40 -9.77
C GLU A 26 20.11 3.40 -9.45
N GLN A 27 21.31 3.62 -10.01
CA GLN A 27 22.48 2.82 -9.63
C GLN A 27 23.00 3.19 -8.24
N ALA A 28 23.09 2.22 -7.36
CA ALA A 28 23.74 2.33 -6.06
C ALA A 28 25.25 2.21 -6.20
N ARG A 29 25.93 3.27 -6.64
CA ARG A 29 27.37 3.26 -7.01
C ARG A 29 28.28 2.67 -5.93
N SER A 30 28.20 3.17 -4.70
CA SER A 30 29.01 2.70 -3.58
C SER A 30 28.79 1.22 -3.27
N LEU A 31 27.52 0.78 -3.25
CA LEU A 31 27.17 -0.62 -3.00
C LEU A 31 27.61 -1.51 -4.17
N SER A 32 27.45 -1.04 -5.40
CA SER A 32 27.89 -1.72 -6.61
C SER A 32 29.40 -1.94 -6.61
N GLY A 33 30.19 -0.94 -6.26
CA GLY A 33 31.65 -1.05 -6.15
C GLY A 33 32.08 -2.02 -5.06
N ARG A 34 31.44 -1.97 -3.88
CA ARG A 34 31.75 -2.87 -2.76
C ARG A 34 31.41 -4.31 -3.05
N LEU A 35 30.29 -4.57 -3.73
CA LEU A 35 29.84 -5.93 -4.07
C LEU A 35 30.34 -6.42 -5.43
N LYS A 36 31.09 -5.61 -6.17
CA LYS A 36 31.56 -5.89 -7.54
C LYS A 36 30.43 -6.38 -8.46
N ASN A 37 29.28 -5.72 -8.34
CA ASN A 37 28.08 -6.01 -9.11
C ASN A 37 27.36 -4.71 -9.48
N ASN A 38 26.44 -4.74 -10.43
CA ASN A 38 25.63 -3.59 -10.78
C ASN A 38 24.33 -3.62 -9.97
N ILE A 39 24.30 -2.87 -8.86
CA ILE A 39 23.14 -2.80 -7.96
C ILE A 39 22.27 -1.61 -8.34
N LEU A 40 21.01 -1.89 -8.61
CA LEU A 40 19.99 -0.87 -8.92
C LEU A 40 18.96 -0.79 -7.79
N LEU A 41 18.55 0.42 -7.46
CA LEU A 41 17.52 0.71 -6.47
C LEU A 41 16.30 1.28 -7.16
N LYS A 42 15.16 0.62 -7.02
CA LYS A 42 13.86 1.17 -7.36
C LYS A 42 13.40 2.05 -6.20
N ARG A 43 13.39 3.36 -6.41
CA ARG A 43 13.30 4.37 -5.35
C ARG A 43 11.87 4.60 -4.86
N GLU A 44 11.23 3.54 -4.36
CA GLU A 44 9.87 3.62 -3.80
C GLU A 44 9.79 4.42 -2.47
N ASP A 45 10.93 4.75 -1.88
CA ASP A 45 11.06 5.74 -0.81
C ASP A 45 10.70 7.18 -1.24
N LEU A 46 10.70 7.46 -2.54
CA LEU A 46 10.28 8.75 -3.10
C LEU A 46 8.77 8.87 -3.34
N GLN A 47 7.98 7.83 -3.03
CA GLN A 47 6.53 7.92 -3.07
C GLN A 47 6.00 8.90 -2.00
N PRO A 48 4.79 9.50 -2.17
CA PRO A 48 4.18 10.43 -1.20
C PRO A 48 4.01 9.88 0.22
N VAL A 49 4.05 8.54 0.37
CA VAL A 49 4.00 7.84 1.67
C VAL A 49 5.31 7.09 1.97
N PHE A 50 6.39 7.44 1.27
CA PHE A 50 7.73 6.86 1.44
C PHE A 50 7.79 5.34 1.26
N SER A 51 6.88 4.78 0.45
CA SER A 51 6.84 3.32 0.22
C SER A 51 5.91 2.95 -0.94
N PHE A 52 6.14 1.78 -1.53
CA PHE A 52 5.32 1.19 -2.59
C PHE A 52 3.90 0.82 -2.14
N LYS A 53 3.60 0.77 -0.86
CA LYS A 53 2.31 0.34 -0.32
C LYS A 53 1.13 1.16 -0.82
N ILE A 54 1.35 2.41 -1.21
CA ILE A 54 0.32 3.27 -1.81
C ILE A 54 -0.28 2.65 -3.08
N ARG A 55 0.53 1.98 -3.89
CA ARG A 55 0.10 1.39 -5.17
C ARG A 55 -0.98 0.34 -4.99
N GLY A 56 -0.73 -0.65 -4.10
CA GLY A 56 -1.68 -1.72 -3.83
C GLY A 56 -2.91 -1.24 -3.07
N ALA A 57 -2.75 -0.38 -2.08
CA ALA A 57 -3.86 0.19 -1.33
C ALA A 57 -4.81 0.95 -2.26
N TYR A 58 -4.28 1.85 -3.08
CA TYR A 58 -5.09 2.63 -4.01
C TYR A 58 -5.76 1.76 -5.09
N ASN A 59 -5.00 0.85 -5.73
CA ASN A 59 -5.56 -0.02 -6.77
C ASN A 59 -6.72 -0.90 -6.26
N LYS A 60 -6.64 -1.36 -5.00
CA LYS A 60 -7.75 -2.07 -4.35
C LYS A 60 -8.94 -1.15 -4.11
N MET A 61 -8.70 -0.01 -3.50
CA MET A 61 -9.77 0.90 -3.09
C MET A 61 -10.49 1.54 -4.28
N ALA A 62 -9.75 1.91 -5.33
CA ALA A 62 -10.32 2.49 -6.56
C ALA A 62 -11.26 1.52 -7.32
N LYS A 63 -11.15 0.22 -7.08
CA LYS A 63 -12.02 -0.82 -7.66
C LYS A 63 -13.22 -1.19 -6.79
N LEU A 64 -13.31 -0.63 -5.60
CA LEU A 64 -14.46 -0.90 -4.73
C LEU A 64 -15.75 -0.29 -5.31
N PRO A 65 -16.90 -0.95 -5.14
CA PRO A 65 -18.19 -0.36 -5.44
C PRO A 65 -18.40 0.96 -4.67
N LYS A 66 -19.11 1.90 -5.27
CA LYS A 66 -19.40 3.22 -4.65
C LYS A 66 -20.03 3.10 -3.27
N GLU A 67 -20.93 2.14 -3.10
CA GLU A 67 -21.59 1.85 -1.82
C GLU A 67 -20.60 1.39 -0.75
N SER A 68 -19.56 0.63 -1.15
CA SER A 68 -18.50 0.20 -0.23
C SER A 68 -17.60 1.36 0.18
N LEU A 69 -17.23 2.23 -0.77
CA LEU A 69 -16.49 3.46 -0.47
C LEU A 69 -17.30 4.41 0.42
N ALA A 70 -18.62 4.54 0.18
CA ALA A 70 -19.50 5.39 0.98
C ALA A 70 -19.60 4.93 2.45
N ARG A 71 -19.55 3.62 2.71
CA ARG A 71 -19.47 3.08 4.09
C ARG A 71 -18.10 3.32 4.72
N GLY A 72 -17.06 3.29 3.91
CA GLY A 72 -15.68 3.47 4.33
C GLY A 72 -14.86 2.17 4.34
N VAL A 73 -13.59 2.33 4.63
CA VAL A 73 -12.62 1.25 4.66
C VAL A 73 -11.92 1.15 6.00
N ILE A 74 -11.35 -0.02 6.30
CA ILE A 74 -10.59 -0.25 7.52
C ILE A 74 -9.34 -1.08 7.23
N ALA A 75 -8.26 -0.82 7.95
CA ALA A 75 -7.04 -1.61 7.88
C ALA A 75 -6.38 -1.74 9.26
N ALA A 76 -5.66 -2.84 9.49
CA ALA A 76 -4.79 -3.02 10.65
C ALA A 76 -3.34 -2.82 10.20
N SER A 77 -2.69 -1.75 10.65
CA SER A 77 -1.28 -1.49 10.33
C SER A 77 -0.76 -0.28 11.10
N ALA A 78 0.44 -0.36 11.66
CA ALA A 78 1.17 0.77 12.24
C ALA A 78 2.29 1.30 11.31
N GLY A 79 2.30 0.90 10.05
CA GLY A 79 3.40 1.20 9.13
C GLY A 79 2.95 1.79 7.78
N ASN A 80 3.69 1.42 6.75
CA ASN A 80 3.53 1.95 5.40
C ASN A 80 2.14 1.66 4.78
N HIS A 81 1.53 0.52 5.12
CA HIS A 81 0.19 0.20 4.62
C HIS A 81 -0.87 1.14 5.20
N ALA A 82 -0.77 1.50 6.48
CA ALA A 82 -1.64 2.48 7.11
C ALA A 82 -1.64 3.82 6.37
N GLN A 83 -0.45 4.34 6.06
CA GLN A 83 -0.29 5.59 5.32
C GLN A 83 -0.81 5.46 3.87
N GLY A 84 -0.59 4.31 3.24
CA GLY A 84 -1.11 4.01 1.89
C GLY A 84 -2.64 4.04 1.86
N VAL A 85 -3.30 3.39 2.81
CA VAL A 85 -4.77 3.39 2.92
C VAL A 85 -5.30 4.78 3.23
N ALA A 86 -4.67 5.50 4.17
CA ALA A 86 -5.10 6.85 4.55
C ALA A 86 -5.03 7.84 3.37
N LEU A 87 -3.91 7.86 2.62
CA LEU A 87 -3.78 8.71 1.44
C LEU A 87 -4.76 8.29 0.33
N SER A 88 -4.96 6.99 0.12
CA SER A 88 -5.93 6.50 -0.85
C SER A 88 -7.36 6.94 -0.51
N ALA A 89 -7.73 6.86 0.78
CA ALA A 89 -9.03 7.32 1.25
C ALA A 89 -9.22 8.83 1.08
N GLN A 90 -8.21 9.61 1.40
CA GLN A 90 -8.20 11.07 1.16
C GLN A 90 -8.43 11.38 -0.32
N ARG A 91 -7.75 10.68 -1.23
CA ARG A 91 -7.88 10.89 -2.68
C ARG A 91 -9.26 10.49 -3.21
N LEU A 92 -9.83 9.41 -2.67
CA LEU A 92 -11.15 8.89 -3.08
C LEU A 92 -12.32 9.55 -2.35
N GLY A 93 -12.05 10.41 -1.37
CA GLY A 93 -13.07 11.09 -0.58
C GLY A 93 -13.90 10.15 0.30
N CYS A 94 -13.30 9.06 0.81
CA CYS A 94 -13.99 8.09 1.66
C CYS A 94 -13.43 8.05 3.08
N ARG A 95 -14.26 7.59 4.02
CA ARG A 95 -13.85 7.34 5.41
C ARG A 95 -12.82 6.22 5.48
N ALA A 96 -11.77 6.38 6.28
CA ALA A 96 -10.82 5.33 6.59
C ALA A 96 -10.59 5.22 8.10
N VAL A 97 -10.63 4.00 8.60
CA VAL A 97 -10.29 3.65 9.99
C VAL A 97 -9.01 2.81 9.98
N ILE A 98 -8.02 3.23 10.75
CA ILE A 98 -6.74 2.50 10.88
C ILE A 98 -6.60 2.03 12.31
N VAL A 99 -6.57 0.72 12.50
CA VAL A 99 -6.33 0.11 13.81
C VAL A 99 -4.83 -0.15 13.96
N MET A 100 -4.25 0.37 15.04
CA MET A 100 -2.83 0.26 15.37
C MET A 100 -2.66 -0.32 16.78
N PRO A 101 -1.56 -1.06 17.06
CA PRO A 101 -1.18 -1.38 18.43
C PRO A 101 -0.99 -0.10 19.26
N GLU A 102 -1.31 -0.16 20.54
CA GLU A 102 -1.10 0.95 21.51
C GLU A 102 0.37 1.34 21.65
N THR A 103 1.27 0.40 21.34
CA THR A 103 2.73 0.60 21.33
C THR A 103 3.24 1.37 20.11
N SER A 104 2.36 1.78 19.19
CA SER A 104 2.76 2.48 17.97
C SER A 104 3.38 3.84 18.26
N PRO A 105 4.52 4.19 17.65
CA PRO A 105 5.14 5.50 17.83
C PRO A 105 4.21 6.65 17.42
N GLN A 106 4.20 7.73 18.20
CA GLN A 106 3.33 8.89 17.97
C GLN A 106 3.48 9.46 16.55
N ILE A 107 4.70 9.53 16.03
CA ILE A 107 4.98 10.01 14.68
C ILE A 107 4.22 9.22 13.59
N LYS A 108 4.02 7.91 13.77
CA LYS A 108 3.26 7.08 12.83
C LYS A 108 1.75 7.30 12.95
N ILE A 109 1.28 7.52 14.17
CA ILE A 109 -0.13 7.86 14.45
C ILE A 109 -0.47 9.20 13.78
N ASP A 110 0.38 10.21 13.99
CA ASP A 110 0.19 11.56 13.43
C ASP A 110 0.26 11.54 11.90
N ALA A 111 1.17 10.76 11.32
CA ALA A 111 1.28 10.61 9.86
C ALA A 111 0.00 10.10 9.20
N VAL A 112 -0.76 9.26 9.88
CA VAL A 112 -2.05 8.74 9.41
C VAL A 112 -3.18 9.74 9.67
N LYS A 113 -3.25 10.33 10.87
CA LYS A 113 -4.24 11.35 11.23
C LYS A 113 -4.16 12.59 10.33
N ASN A 114 -2.95 13.03 9.99
CA ASN A 114 -2.72 14.18 9.10
C ASN A 114 -3.24 13.96 7.67
N ARG A 115 -3.55 12.71 7.29
CA ARG A 115 -4.23 12.36 6.04
C ARG A 115 -5.75 12.20 6.18
N GLY A 116 -6.29 12.55 7.34
CA GLY A 116 -7.72 12.54 7.60
C GLY A 116 -8.31 11.17 7.98
N ALA A 117 -7.47 10.15 8.19
CA ALA A 117 -7.96 8.86 8.64
C ALA A 117 -8.16 8.83 10.16
N GLU A 118 -9.17 8.09 10.61
CA GLU A 118 -9.42 7.79 12.01
C GLU A 118 -8.41 6.76 12.52
N VAL A 119 -7.82 6.97 13.68
CA VAL A 119 -6.90 6.01 14.30
C VAL A 119 -7.54 5.44 15.55
N VAL A 120 -7.61 4.12 15.61
CA VAL A 120 -8.02 3.34 16.77
C VAL A 120 -6.80 2.62 17.33
N LEU A 121 -6.48 2.83 18.58
CA LEU A 121 -5.39 2.12 19.27
C LEU A 121 -5.97 0.94 20.02
N LYS A 122 -5.44 -0.27 19.78
CA LYS A 122 -5.93 -1.50 20.40
C LYS A 122 -4.87 -2.58 20.49
N GLY A 123 -4.70 -3.11 21.71
CA GLY A 123 -3.80 -4.21 22.01
C GLY A 123 -2.32 -3.83 21.87
N VAL A 124 -1.45 -4.82 22.03
CA VAL A 124 0.01 -4.62 22.04
C VAL A 124 0.69 -5.20 20.80
N SER A 125 0.00 -6.04 20.04
CA SER A 125 0.50 -6.74 18.85
C SER A 125 -0.28 -6.39 17.58
N TYR A 126 0.30 -6.77 16.43
CA TYR A 126 -0.41 -6.69 15.15
C TYR A 126 -1.69 -7.55 15.15
N ASN A 127 -1.64 -8.73 15.74
CA ASN A 127 -2.80 -9.64 15.78
C ASN A 127 -3.95 -9.03 16.57
N ASP A 128 -3.69 -8.42 17.73
CA ASP A 128 -4.73 -7.73 18.51
C ASP A 128 -5.39 -6.61 17.70
N ALA A 129 -4.58 -5.82 17.00
CA ALA A 129 -5.07 -4.75 16.14
C ALA A 129 -5.87 -5.29 14.94
N TYR A 130 -5.43 -6.41 14.36
CA TYR A 130 -6.12 -7.08 13.26
C TYR A 130 -7.48 -7.64 13.70
N ASP A 131 -7.53 -8.37 14.80
CA ASP A 131 -8.78 -8.96 15.30
C ASP A 131 -9.80 -7.85 15.60
N HIS A 132 -9.36 -6.78 16.24
CA HIS A 132 -10.22 -5.63 16.49
C HIS A 132 -10.66 -4.89 15.21
N ALA A 133 -9.79 -4.81 14.21
CA ALA A 133 -10.17 -4.25 12.91
C ALA A 133 -11.26 -5.10 12.24
N MET A 134 -11.20 -6.43 12.37
CA MET A 134 -12.22 -7.32 11.82
C MET A 134 -13.56 -7.21 12.58
N GLU A 135 -13.53 -7.04 13.90
CA GLU A 135 -14.72 -6.74 14.70
C GLU A 135 -15.40 -5.43 14.25
N LEU A 136 -14.62 -4.36 14.11
CA LEU A 136 -15.13 -3.07 13.64
C LEU A 136 -15.62 -3.13 12.19
N ALA A 137 -14.93 -3.87 11.31
CA ALA A 137 -15.35 -4.10 9.93
C ALA A 137 -16.75 -4.73 9.88
N ALA A 138 -17.00 -5.76 10.69
CA ALA A 138 -18.30 -6.41 10.76
C ALA A 138 -19.38 -5.52 11.38
N LYS A 139 -19.05 -4.81 12.48
CA LYS A 139 -20.00 -3.97 13.20
C LYS A 139 -20.45 -2.76 12.36
N ASP A 140 -19.51 -2.07 11.73
CA ASP A 140 -19.75 -0.81 11.02
C ASP A 140 -19.87 -1.02 9.49
N ASN A 141 -19.87 -2.29 9.03
CA ASN A 141 -19.94 -2.69 7.62
C ASN A 141 -18.86 -2.00 6.75
N LEU A 142 -17.62 -1.90 7.28
CA LEU A 142 -16.47 -1.33 6.60
C LEU A 142 -15.77 -2.38 5.74
N THR A 143 -15.15 -1.95 4.63
CA THR A 143 -14.38 -2.85 3.77
C THR A 143 -12.95 -2.95 4.29
N TYR A 144 -12.51 -4.16 4.67
CA TYR A 144 -11.12 -4.39 5.08
C TYR A 144 -10.17 -4.35 3.89
N ILE A 145 -9.10 -3.56 4.02
CA ILE A 145 -8.03 -3.43 3.02
C ILE A 145 -6.81 -4.21 3.48
N ALA A 146 -6.60 -5.38 2.89
CA ALA A 146 -5.51 -6.27 3.24
C ALA A 146 -4.14 -5.68 2.87
N PRO A 147 -3.09 -5.87 3.70
CA PRO A 147 -1.75 -5.31 3.45
C PRO A 147 -0.95 -6.03 2.36
N PHE A 148 -1.36 -7.25 1.95
CA PHE A 148 -0.62 -8.07 0.97
C PHE A 148 -1.43 -9.16 0.27
N ASP A 149 -2.23 -9.99 0.94
CA ASP A 149 -2.90 -11.17 0.35
C ASP A 149 -4.29 -10.81 -0.22
N ASP A 150 -4.30 -9.94 -1.23
CA ASP A 150 -5.48 -9.58 -2.01
C ASP A 150 -5.06 -9.39 -3.47
N PRO A 151 -5.76 -9.98 -4.46
CA PRO A 151 -5.37 -9.93 -5.86
C PRO A 151 -5.22 -8.50 -6.43
N ASP A 152 -6.04 -7.56 -5.99
CA ASP A 152 -5.96 -6.17 -6.47
C ASP A 152 -4.82 -5.41 -5.77
N VAL A 153 -4.55 -5.72 -4.49
CA VAL A 153 -3.36 -5.19 -3.80
C VAL A 153 -2.09 -5.72 -4.46
N ILE A 154 -2.01 -7.03 -4.72
CA ILE A 154 -0.86 -7.65 -5.41
C ILE A 154 -0.65 -7.01 -6.78
N ALA A 155 -1.71 -6.82 -7.55
CA ALA A 155 -1.63 -6.19 -8.88
C ALA A 155 -1.09 -4.75 -8.81
N GLY A 156 -1.57 -3.96 -7.86
CA GLY A 156 -1.03 -2.61 -7.62
C GLY A 156 0.47 -2.61 -7.30
N GLN A 157 0.91 -3.50 -6.41
CA GLN A 157 2.34 -3.66 -6.09
C GLN A 157 3.15 -4.14 -7.31
N GLY A 158 2.57 -4.98 -8.17
CA GLY A 158 3.20 -5.50 -9.38
C GLY A 158 3.57 -4.43 -10.40
N THR A 159 2.98 -3.22 -10.33
CA THR A 159 3.37 -2.09 -11.19
C THR A 159 4.82 -1.65 -10.96
N VAL A 160 5.39 -1.92 -9.78
CA VAL A 160 6.84 -1.71 -9.52
C VAL A 160 7.69 -2.55 -10.48
N GLY A 161 7.35 -3.85 -10.60
CA GLY A 161 8.04 -4.74 -11.54
C GLY A 161 7.86 -4.32 -13.01
N MET A 162 6.66 -3.90 -13.38
CA MET A 162 6.38 -3.38 -14.73
C MET A 162 7.24 -2.14 -15.05
N GLU A 163 7.36 -1.20 -14.11
CA GLU A 163 8.22 -0.02 -14.28
C GLU A 163 9.68 -0.40 -14.42
N ILE A 164 10.18 -1.34 -13.60
CA ILE A 164 11.57 -1.83 -13.69
C ILE A 164 11.84 -2.40 -15.08
N VAL A 165 10.97 -3.25 -15.61
CA VAL A 165 11.12 -3.84 -16.94
C VAL A 165 11.14 -2.76 -18.04
N ARG A 166 10.32 -1.72 -17.92
CA ARG A 166 10.31 -0.61 -18.89
C ARG A 166 11.54 0.30 -18.77
N GLN A 167 12.02 0.55 -17.55
CA GLN A 167 13.17 1.41 -17.28
C GLN A 167 14.50 0.72 -17.58
N ARG A 168 14.51 -0.60 -17.65
CA ARG A 168 15.67 -1.39 -17.99
C ARG A 168 15.30 -2.57 -18.90
N ALA A 169 15.60 -2.40 -20.19
CA ALA A 169 15.34 -3.41 -21.20
C ALA A 169 16.36 -4.57 -21.18
N ASP A 170 17.53 -4.37 -20.55
CA ASP A 170 18.57 -5.39 -20.44
C ASP A 170 18.17 -6.49 -19.46
N LYS A 171 18.80 -7.66 -19.60
CA LYS A 171 18.60 -8.77 -18.66
C LYS A 171 18.98 -8.36 -17.24
N ILE A 172 18.07 -8.58 -16.31
CA ILE A 172 18.28 -8.42 -14.88
C ILE A 172 18.52 -9.79 -14.28
N ASN A 173 19.63 -9.96 -13.57
CA ASN A 173 20.01 -11.21 -12.91
C ASN A 173 19.79 -11.13 -11.40
#